data_8a6983a42b83b68b92269b8630185e1d
#
_entry.id   8a6983a42b83b68b92269b8630185e1d
#
_cell.length_a   1.000
_cell.length_b   1.000
_cell.length_c   1.000
_cell.angle_alpha   90.00
_cell.angle_beta   90.00
_cell.angle_gamma   90.00
#
_symmetry.space_group_name_H-M   'P 1'
#
loop_
_entity.id
_entity.type
_entity.pdbx_description
1 polymer ?
#
loop_
_entity_poly.entity_id
_entity_poly.type
_entity_poly.pdbx_seq_one_letter_code
_entity_poly.pdbx_strand_id
1 'polypeptide(L)'
;HAAGLCSNFIGNMTVAKIHDYSISLYDEILPAQSGNPSVFHKCGSLRIGYSRLEEEWFKHLLSRSKNVPCEFNIISKEEAIKLHPFMNFDDARIIVSTPNDGHVDPSSVVTTMSQIASSKGSTISRFNRVLEINRTRDGEWEVVTENGTIKAEHVVNAGGCFAPEVGAMVGVDVPIINLEHQYLITENHPALQELNFELPVCRDSYCSSYLRQEGQGLLIGPYETFGAKPWALDGMDWDFDRGLFPDDLERLMPFLDRCMERMPIFSEVGIKTVINGAITHTPD
;
A
#
# COMPACT_ATOMS: atom_id res chain seq x y z
N HIS A 1 -7.16 5.17 -3.50
CA HIS A 1 -7.23 3.94 -4.30
C HIS A 1 -6.10 2.94 -3.98
N ALA A 2 -5.63 2.86 -2.73
CA ALA A 2 -4.60 1.90 -2.32
C ALA A 2 -5.24 0.61 -1.79
N ALA A 3 -4.56 -0.53 -1.97
CA ALA A 3 -4.99 -1.83 -1.43
C ALA A 3 -4.83 -1.94 0.11
N GLY A 4 -4.11 -1.01 0.71
CA GLY A 4 -4.01 -0.84 2.16
C GLY A 4 -3.14 -1.86 2.90
N LEU A 5 -2.35 -2.69 2.22
CA LEU A 5 -1.50 -3.67 2.90
C LEU A 5 -0.40 -3.00 3.73
N CYS A 6 -0.24 -3.45 4.97
CA CYS A 6 0.79 -3.01 5.91
C CYS A 6 1.64 -4.21 6.31
N SER A 7 2.90 -4.24 5.85
CA SER A 7 3.80 -5.38 6.06
C SER A 7 5.18 -4.92 6.50
N ASN A 8 5.72 -5.58 7.53
CA ASN A 8 7.04 -5.29 8.11
C ASN A 8 8.18 -6.08 7.47
N PHE A 9 7.90 -7.05 6.61
CA PHE A 9 8.95 -7.86 5.99
C PHE A 9 9.65 -7.09 4.86
N ILE A 10 10.58 -6.19 5.22
CA ILE A 10 11.24 -5.23 4.34
C ILE A 10 12.76 -5.31 4.53
N GLY A 11 13.50 -5.25 3.41
CA GLY A 11 14.97 -5.35 3.41
C GLY A 11 15.71 -4.12 3.95
N ASN A 12 15.12 -2.94 3.84
CA ASN A 12 15.71 -1.71 4.34
C ASN A 12 15.32 -1.47 5.80
N MET A 13 16.33 -1.38 6.70
CA MET A 13 16.10 -1.24 8.14
C MET A 13 15.43 0.07 8.54
N THR A 14 15.71 1.17 7.84
CA THR A 14 15.06 2.46 8.13
C THR A 14 13.60 2.40 7.74
N VAL A 15 13.31 1.86 6.56
CA VAL A 15 11.93 1.67 6.09
C VAL A 15 11.18 0.69 6.99
N ALA A 16 11.81 -0.41 7.43
CA ALA A 16 11.19 -1.36 8.36
C ALA A 16 10.78 -0.70 9.68
N LYS A 17 11.60 0.20 10.24
CA LYS A 17 11.24 0.96 11.45
C LYS A 17 10.09 1.94 11.21
N ILE A 18 10.04 2.57 10.03
CA ILE A 18 8.93 3.46 9.65
C ILE A 18 7.63 2.65 9.51
N HIS A 19 7.70 1.47 8.91
CA HIS A 19 6.53 0.58 8.79
C HIS A 19 6.03 0.10 10.14
N ASP A 20 6.92 -0.33 11.03
CA ASP A 20 6.57 -0.76 12.39
C ASP A 20 5.88 0.36 13.17
N TYR A 21 6.45 1.57 13.12
CA TYR A 21 5.80 2.75 13.71
C TYR A 21 4.43 3.05 13.06
N SER A 22 4.31 2.91 11.73
CA SER A 22 3.06 3.17 11.03
C SER A 22 1.98 2.16 11.41
N ILE A 23 2.33 0.89 11.59
CA ILE A 23 1.39 -0.14 12.07
C ILE A 23 0.93 0.19 13.48
N SER A 24 1.85 0.52 14.39
CA SER A 24 1.50 0.97 15.75
C SER A 24 0.65 2.24 15.73
N LEU A 25 0.91 3.15 14.80
CA LEU A 25 0.09 4.36 14.61
C LEU A 25 -1.36 3.97 14.28
N TYR A 26 -1.58 3.06 13.34
CA TYR A 26 -2.92 2.67 12.91
C TYR A 26 -3.65 1.83 13.96
N ASP A 27 -2.95 0.91 14.61
CA ASP A 27 -3.53 -0.06 15.55
C ASP A 27 -3.81 0.54 16.93
N GLU A 28 -2.90 1.37 17.45
CA GLU A 28 -2.92 1.84 18.84
C GLU A 28 -3.10 3.35 18.97
N ILE A 29 -2.30 4.15 18.25
CA ILE A 29 -2.19 5.59 18.49
C ILE A 29 -3.42 6.34 17.98
N LEU A 30 -3.88 6.05 16.76
CA LEU A 30 -5.08 6.70 16.20
C LEU A 30 -6.34 6.36 17.00
N PRO A 31 -6.62 5.10 17.36
CA PRO A 31 -7.76 4.77 18.24
C PRO A 31 -7.70 5.48 19.58
N ALA A 32 -6.53 5.49 20.24
CA ALA A 32 -6.36 6.17 21.53
C ALA A 32 -6.60 7.68 21.47
N GLN A 33 -6.29 8.32 20.33
CA GLN A 33 -6.47 9.77 20.16
C GLN A 33 -7.85 10.16 19.65
N SER A 34 -8.48 9.33 18.84
CA SER A 34 -9.81 9.60 18.27
C SER A 34 -10.97 9.09 19.12
N GLY A 35 -10.73 8.10 19.96
CA GLY A 35 -11.77 7.34 20.65
C GLY A 35 -12.58 6.40 19.75
N ASN A 36 -12.16 6.23 18.50
CA ASN A 36 -12.79 5.33 17.52
C ASN A 36 -12.12 3.94 17.55
N PRO A 37 -12.78 2.90 17.04
CA PRO A 37 -12.16 1.59 16.82
C PRO A 37 -10.91 1.69 15.91
N SER A 38 -10.02 0.71 16.01
CA SER A 38 -8.88 0.61 15.13
C SER A 38 -9.32 0.53 13.66
N VAL A 39 -8.61 1.26 12.82
CA VAL A 39 -8.74 1.21 11.35
C VAL A 39 -7.83 0.13 10.75
N PHE A 40 -7.08 -0.58 11.60
CA PHE A 40 -6.14 -1.60 11.23
C PHE A 40 -6.72 -2.99 11.48
N HIS A 41 -6.73 -3.82 10.43
CA HIS A 41 -7.10 -5.22 10.47
C HIS A 41 -5.84 -6.06 10.70
N LYS A 42 -5.60 -6.45 11.95
CA LYS A 42 -4.44 -7.23 12.35
C LYS A 42 -4.64 -8.71 12.05
N CYS A 43 -4.70 -9.05 10.77
CA CYS A 43 -4.89 -10.41 10.29
C CYS A 43 -3.58 -11.17 10.06
N GLY A 44 -2.44 -10.53 10.26
CA GLY A 44 -1.12 -11.10 9.94
C GLY A 44 -0.76 -11.02 8.47
N SER A 45 0.45 -11.46 8.13
CA SER A 45 0.87 -11.63 6.74
C SER A 45 1.65 -12.91 6.50
N LEU A 46 1.61 -13.39 5.24
CA LEU A 46 2.44 -14.48 4.73
C LEU A 46 3.29 -13.97 3.57
N ARG A 47 4.58 -14.27 3.63
CA ARG A 47 5.52 -14.08 2.53
C ARG A 47 6.05 -15.42 2.08
N ILE A 48 5.92 -15.73 0.81
CA ILE A 48 6.27 -17.04 0.26
C ILE A 48 7.45 -16.89 -0.71
N GLY A 49 8.45 -17.75 -0.56
CA GLY A 49 9.60 -17.84 -1.45
C GLY A 49 9.73 -19.24 -2.04
N TYR A 50 10.07 -19.32 -3.33
CA TYR A 50 10.09 -20.55 -4.13
C TYR A 50 11.48 -20.93 -4.61
N SER A 51 12.39 -20.00 -4.76
CA SER A 51 13.76 -20.22 -5.18
C SER A 51 14.71 -20.33 -3.99
N ARG A 52 15.88 -20.97 -4.22
CA ARG A 52 16.97 -20.99 -3.23
C ARG A 52 17.45 -19.58 -2.91
N LEU A 53 17.48 -18.69 -3.89
CA LEU A 53 17.89 -17.29 -3.71
C LEU A 53 16.92 -16.55 -2.79
N GLU A 54 15.62 -16.74 -2.96
CA GLU A 54 14.60 -16.15 -2.06
C GLU A 54 14.69 -16.74 -0.66
N GLU A 55 14.91 -18.05 -0.54
CA GLU A 55 15.09 -18.68 0.77
C GLU A 55 16.30 -18.10 1.53
N GLU A 56 17.45 -17.95 0.86
CA GLU A 56 18.65 -17.35 1.44
C GLU A 56 18.41 -15.85 1.78
N TRP A 57 17.74 -15.13 0.91
CA TRP A 57 17.40 -13.72 1.16
C TRP A 57 16.42 -13.54 2.32
N PHE A 58 15.39 -14.38 2.44
CA PHE A 58 14.47 -14.35 3.59
C PHE A 58 15.20 -14.64 4.90
N LYS A 59 16.06 -15.65 4.94
CA LYS A 59 16.89 -15.95 6.11
C LYS A 59 17.82 -14.79 6.46
N HIS A 60 18.38 -14.09 5.47
CA HIS A 60 19.17 -12.89 5.70
C HIS A 60 18.32 -11.76 6.30
N LEU A 61 17.12 -11.48 5.76
CA LEU A 61 16.21 -10.49 6.33
C LEU A 61 15.82 -10.83 7.76
N LEU A 62 15.49 -12.08 8.05
CA LEU A 62 15.15 -12.54 9.40
C LEU A 62 16.31 -12.34 10.39
N SER A 63 17.55 -12.52 9.95
CA SER A 63 18.72 -12.25 10.81
C SER A 63 18.86 -10.76 11.16
N ARG A 64 18.49 -9.87 10.24
CA ARG A 64 18.50 -8.40 10.43
C ARG A 64 17.31 -7.90 11.24
N SER A 65 16.17 -8.55 11.13
CA SER A 65 14.91 -8.17 11.79
C SER A 65 14.98 -8.18 13.32
N LYS A 66 15.99 -8.84 13.90
CA LYS A 66 16.26 -8.80 15.35
C LYS A 66 16.45 -7.38 15.91
N ASN A 67 16.65 -6.39 15.04
CA ASN A 67 16.78 -4.98 15.40
C ASN A 67 15.50 -4.17 15.16
N VAL A 68 14.41 -4.83 14.76
CA VAL A 68 13.07 -4.23 14.59
C VAL A 68 12.15 -4.94 15.57
N PRO A 69 11.29 -4.22 16.31
CA PRO A 69 10.39 -4.83 17.30
C PRO A 69 9.19 -5.52 16.60
N CYS A 70 9.47 -6.39 15.65
CA CYS A 70 8.48 -7.12 14.86
C CYS A 70 8.76 -8.62 14.94
N GLU A 71 7.72 -9.41 15.12
CA GLU A 71 7.79 -10.86 15.16
C GLU A 71 7.75 -11.43 13.76
N PHE A 72 8.75 -12.25 13.42
CA PHE A 72 8.84 -12.99 12.16
C PHE A 72 9.07 -14.46 12.44
N ASN A 73 8.20 -15.32 11.91
CA ASN A 73 8.27 -16.76 12.12
C ASN A 73 8.43 -17.49 10.79
N ILE A 74 9.44 -18.37 10.67
CA ILE A 74 9.42 -19.36 9.59
C ILE A 74 8.45 -20.45 10.02
N ILE A 75 7.45 -20.70 9.18
CA ILE A 75 6.41 -21.69 9.43
C ILE A 75 6.44 -22.84 8.42
N SER A 76 5.89 -23.97 8.80
CA SER A 76 5.71 -25.10 7.90
C SER A 76 4.56 -24.87 6.91
N LYS A 77 4.50 -25.72 5.86
CA LYS A 77 3.38 -25.69 4.90
C LYS A 77 2.06 -26.02 5.58
N GLU A 78 2.07 -26.97 6.50
CA GLU A 78 0.90 -27.39 7.28
C GLU A 78 0.35 -26.25 8.16
N GLU A 79 1.24 -25.44 8.74
CA GLU A 79 0.86 -24.24 9.47
C GLU A 79 0.33 -23.14 8.54
N ALA A 80 0.95 -22.95 7.39
CA ALA A 80 0.51 -21.99 6.39
C ALA A 80 -0.89 -22.32 5.84
N ILE A 81 -1.16 -23.61 5.57
CA ILE A 81 -2.49 -24.09 5.14
C ILE A 81 -3.56 -23.80 6.20
N LYS A 82 -3.23 -23.90 7.49
CA LYS A 82 -4.19 -23.56 8.57
C LYS A 82 -4.49 -22.05 8.60
N LEU A 83 -3.51 -21.21 8.30
CA LEU A 83 -3.67 -19.76 8.25
C LEU A 83 -4.36 -19.30 6.96
N HIS A 84 -4.09 -19.99 5.85
CA HIS A 84 -4.67 -19.63 4.54
C HIS A 84 -5.06 -20.88 3.75
N PRO A 85 -6.25 -21.46 4.03
CA PRO A 85 -6.65 -22.76 3.50
C PRO A 85 -6.93 -22.79 2.00
N PHE A 86 -6.98 -21.63 1.34
CA PHE A 86 -7.27 -21.50 -0.09
C PHE A 86 -6.02 -21.36 -0.96
N MET A 87 -4.82 -21.28 -0.37
CA MET A 87 -3.56 -21.19 -1.10
C MET A 87 -2.87 -22.53 -1.23
N ASN A 88 -2.26 -22.75 -2.40
CA ASN A 88 -1.36 -23.87 -2.64
C ASN A 88 0.07 -23.47 -2.24
N PHE A 89 0.68 -24.25 -1.33
CA PHE A 89 2.06 -24.06 -0.85
C PHE A 89 3.00 -25.20 -1.27
N ASP A 90 2.60 -26.10 -2.18
CA ASP A 90 3.34 -27.35 -2.48
C ASP A 90 4.79 -27.10 -2.93
N ASP A 91 5.03 -26.06 -3.71
CA ASP A 91 6.36 -25.69 -4.22
C ASP A 91 7.08 -24.63 -3.36
N ALA A 92 6.47 -24.17 -2.26
CA ALA A 92 7.10 -23.21 -1.35
C ALA A 92 8.35 -23.82 -0.67
N ARG A 93 9.46 -23.09 -0.74
CA ARG A 93 10.71 -23.45 -0.07
C ARG A 93 10.82 -22.84 1.31
N ILE A 94 10.25 -21.65 1.48
CA ILE A 94 10.23 -20.93 2.73
C ILE A 94 8.94 -20.12 2.82
N ILE A 95 8.32 -20.12 3.98
CA ILE A 95 7.15 -19.32 4.30
C ILE A 95 7.46 -18.55 5.57
N VAL A 96 7.30 -17.23 5.52
CA VAL A 96 7.46 -16.36 6.69
C VAL A 96 6.11 -15.79 7.06
N SER A 97 5.72 -15.97 8.30
CA SER A 97 4.53 -15.37 8.91
C SER A 97 4.95 -14.18 9.78
N THR A 98 4.18 -13.09 9.65
CA THR A 98 4.33 -11.89 10.47
C THR A 98 2.99 -11.58 11.14
N PRO A 99 2.78 -12.02 12.40
CA PRO A 99 1.46 -11.93 13.06
C PRO A 99 0.96 -10.50 13.28
N ASN A 100 1.88 -9.53 13.37
CA ASN A 100 1.55 -8.13 13.63
C ASN A 100 1.26 -7.31 12.37
N ASP A 101 1.39 -7.89 11.19
CA ASP A 101 1.02 -7.29 9.93
C ASP A 101 -0.49 -7.34 9.69
N GLY A 102 -0.93 -6.68 8.63
CA GLY A 102 -2.33 -6.68 8.23
C GLY A 102 -2.62 -5.70 7.13
N HIS A 103 -3.79 -5.08 7.19
CA HIS A 103 -4.18 -4.04 6.24
C HIS A 103 -5.05 -2.96 6.89
N VAL A 104 -5.22 -1.86 6.19
CA VAL A 104 -6.10 -0.75 6.59
C VAL A 104 -7.11 -0.46 5.48
N ASP A 105 -8.23 0.18 5.86
CA ASP A 105 -8.98 0.99 4.89
C ASP A 105 -8.33 2.37 4.75
N PRO A 106 -7.73 2.69 3.58
CA PRO A 106 -7.01 3.96 3.40
C PRO A 106 -7.89 5.19 3.64
N SER A 107 -9.16 5.14 3.29
CA SER A 107 -10.10 6.26 3.49
C SER A 107 -10.35 6.53 4.96
N SER A 108 -10.52 5.49 5.76
CA SER A 108 -10.69 5.58 7.21
C SER A 108 -9.44 6.11 7.89
N VAL A 109 -8.24 5.68 7.46
CA VAL A 109 -6.97 6.22 7.97
C VAL A 109 -6.87 7.73 7.73
N VAL A 110 -7.06 8.18 6.48
CA VAL A 110 -6.97 9.60 6.13
C VAL A 110 -8.00 10.42 6.88
N THR A 111 -9.24 9.93 6.99
CA THR A 111 -10.31 10.61 7.72
C THR A 111 -9.96 10.75 9.20
N THR A 112 -9.52 9.67 9.84
CA THR A 112 -9.17 9.67 11.28
C THR A 112 -7.98 10.60 11.55
N MET A 113 -6.92 10.53 10.73
CA MET A 113 -5.77 11.42 10.87
C MET A 113 -6.15 12.89 10.68
N SER A 114 -7.02 13.19 9.71
CA SER A 114 -7.51 14.55 9.46
C SER A 114 -8.33 15.09 10.64
N GLN A 115 -9.19 14.27 11.22
CA GLN A 115 -9.98 14.64 12.41
C GLN A 115 -9.08 14.93 13.62
N ILE A 116 -8.08 14.07 13.86
CA ILE A 116 -7.12 14.26 14.94
C ILE A 116 -6.30 15.54 14.72
N ALA A 117 -5.77 15.76 13.52
CA ALA A 117 -5.02 16.96 13.19
C ALA A 117 -5.85 18.23 13.43
N SER A 118 -7.09 18.26 12.95
CA SER A 118 -8.01 19.37 13.15
C SER A 118 -8.33 19.61 14.63
N SER A 119 -8.55 18.55 15.41
CA SER A 119 -8.82 18.66 16.85
C SER A 119 -7.64 19.23 17.64
N LYS A 120 -6.42 19.10 17.09
CA LYS A 120 -5.17 19.66 17.65
C LYS A 120 -4.84 21.07 17.10
N GLY A 121 -5.75 21.68 16.37
CA GLY A 121 -5.60 23.05 15.85
C GLY A 121 -4.97 23.16 14.47
N SER A 122 -4.73 22.06 13.77
CA SER A 122 -4.27 22.12 12.37
C SER A 122 -5.40 22.54 11.44
N THR A 123 -5.09 23.40 10.48
CA THR A 123 -6.02 23.80 9.43
C THR A 123 -5.85 22.90 8.22
N ILE A 124 -6.94 22.32 7.72
CA ILE A 124 -6.98 21.54 6.48
C ILE A 124 -7.83 22.32 5.48
N SER A 125 -7.18 22.92 4.49
CA SER A 125 -7.85 23.65 3.42
C SER A 125 -8.07 22.75 2.22
N ARG A 126 -9.30 22.32 2.02
CA ARG A 126 -9.71 21.54 0.84
C ARG A 126 -10.11 22.50 -0.29
N PHE A 127 -10.01 22.02 -1.53
CA PHE A 127 -10.33 22.82 -2.71
C PHE A 127 -9.59 24.17 -2.71
N ASN A 128 -8.29 24.09 -2.44
CA ASN A 128 -7.42 25.25 -2.29
C ASN A 128 -6.03 24.90 -2.85
N ARG A 129 -5.90 24.87 -4.16
CA ARG A 129 -4.68 24.50 -4.85
C ARG A 129 -3.57 25.51 -4.58
N VAL A 130 -2.35 25.01 -4.35
CA VAL A 130 -1.14 25.82 -4.33
C VAL A 130 -0.78 26.23 -5.77
N LEU A 131 -0.57 27.52 -5.98
CA LEU A 131 -0.25 28.10 -7.28
C LEU A 131 1.24 28.45 -7.40
N GLU A 132 1.82 28.98 -6.31
CA GLU A 132 3.22 29.38 -6.23
C GLU A 132 3.77 29.15 -4.82
N ILE A 133 5.07 28.92 -4.73
CA ILE A 133 5.81 28.88 -3.48
C ILE A 133 7.04 29.77 -3.62
N ASN A 134 7.05 30.86 -2.85
CA ASN A 134 8.07 31.91 -2.98
C ASN A 134 8.85 32.04 -1.66
N ARG A 135 10.16 32.28 -1.74
CA ARG A 135 10.96 32.58 -0.55
C ARG A 135 11.00 34.07 -0.30
N THR A 136 10.66 34.49 0.90
CA THR A 136 10.71 35.90 1.32
C THR A 136 12.15 36.32 1.60
N ARG A 137 12.38 37.63 1.70
CA ARG A 137 13.69 38.21 2.06
C ARG A 137 14.17 37.80 3.45
N ASP A 138 13.21 37.56 4.35
CA ASP A 138 13.47 37.16 5.74
C ASP A 138 13.70 35.66 5.91
N GLY A 139 13.63 34.90 4.80
CA GLY A 139 13.90 33.47 4.76
C GLY A 139 12.71 32.58 5.05
N GLU A 140 11.54 33.13 5.26
CA GLU A 140 10.25 32.41 5.34
C GLU A 140 9.75 32.02 3.97
N TRP A 141 8.65 31.28 3.93
CA TRP A 141 7.97 30.89 2.71
C TRP A 141 6.60 31.56 2.60
N GLU A 142 6.30 32.01 1.40
CA GLU A 142 4.99 32.47 0.98
C GLU A 142 4.38 31.45 0.03
N VAL A 143 3.31 30.75 0.48
CA VAL A 143 2.57 29.78 -0.30
C VAL A 143 1.32 30.48 -0.82
N VAL A 144 1.30 30.77 -2.10
CA VAL A 144 0.15 31.38 -2.81
C VAL A 144 -0.82 30.27 -3.18
N THR A 145 -2.07 30.42 -2.79
CA THR A 145 -3.14 29.48 -3.07
C THR A 145 -4.31 30.16 -3.76
N GLU A 146 -5.26 29.40 -4.28
CA GLU A 146 -6.49 29.94 -4.89
C GLU A 146 -7.29 30.82 -3.93
N ASN A 147 -7.21 30.56 -2.62
CA ASN A 147 -8.01 31.26 -1.62
C ASN A 147 -7.20 32.26 -0.76
N GLY A 148 -5.94 32.54 -1.13
CA GLY A 148 -5.10 33.50 -0.44
C GLY A 148 -3.66 33.03 -0.25
N THR A 149 -2.88 33.80 0.48
CA THR A 149 -1.45 33.52 0.73
C THR A 149 -1.21 33.11 2.18
N ILE A 150 -0.43 32.07 2.37
CA ILE A 150 -0.04 31.51 3.68
C ILE A 150 1.45 31.75 3.88
N LYS A 151 1.85 32.28 5.02
CA LYS A 151 3.26 32.36 5.42
C LYS A 151 3.62 31.18 6.31
N ALA A 152 4.79 30.59 6.07
CA ALA A 152 5.27 29.45 6.81
C ALA A 152 6.79 29.44 6.95
N GLU A 153 7.30 28.96 8.07
CA GLU A 153 8.73 28.74 8.27
C GLU A 153 9.24 27.54 7.45
N HIS A 154 8.40 26.54 7.31
CA HIS A 154 8.70 25.29 6.58
C HIS A 154 7.54 24.90 5.67
N VAL A 155 7.87 24.38 4.50
CA VAL A 155 6.93 23.77 3.56
C VAL A 155 7.33 22.32 3.31
N VAL A 156 6.39 21.41 3.43
CA VAL A 156 6.59 19.99 3.14
C VAL A 156 5.84 19.63 1.86
N ASN A 157 6.56 19.21 0.84
CA ASN A 157 5.97 18.68 -0.38
C ASN A 157 5.52 17.23 -0.15
N ALA A 158 4.24 17.03 -0.01
CA ALA A 158 3.58 15.71 0.08
C ALA A 158 2.58 15.52 -1.08
N GLY A 159 2.92 16.06 -2.26
CA GLY A 159 2.06 16.15 -3.44
C GLY A 159 1.82 14.82 -4.17
N GLY A 160 2.44 13.70 -3.74
CA GLY A 160 2.27 12.41 -4.41
C GLY A 160 2.68 12.48 -5.88
N CYS A 161 1.77 12.12 -6.78
CA CYS A 161 2.02 12.20 -8.23
C CYS A 161 2.26 13.63 -8.75
N PHE A 162 1.87 14.67 -8.00
CA PHE A 162 2.15 16.08 -8.31
C PHE A 162 3.44 16.61 -7.66
N ALA A 163 4.20 15.78 -6.97
CA ALA A 163 5.40 16.25 -6.28
C ALA A 163 6.46 16.87 -7.20
N PRO A 164 6.66 16.43 -8.46
CA PRO A 164 7.54 17.11 -9.42
C PRO A 164 7.11 18.55 -9.69
N GLU A 165 5.83 18.78 -9.95
CA GLU A 165 5.28 20.10 -10.26
C GLU A 165 5.41 21.06 -9.05
N VAL A 166 5.12 20.54 -7.85
CA VAL A 166 5.29 21.31 -6.60
C VAL A 166 6.78 21.61 -6.35
N GLY A 167 7.67 20.64 -6.60
CA GLY A 167 9.12 20.83 -6.49
C GLY A 167 9.63 21.90 -7.47
N ALA A 168 9.12 21.90 -8.70
CA ALA A 168 9.49 22.87 -9.73
C ALA A 168 9.17 24.32 -9.33
N MET A 169 8.13 24.56 -8.50
CA MET A 169 7.79 25.91 -8.00
C MET A 169 8.94 26.53 -7.19
N VAL A 170 9.83 25.70 -6.63
CA VAL A 170 11.00 26.15 -5.84
C VAL A 170 12.32 25.76 -6.46
N GLY A 171 12.32 25.32 -7.73
CA GLY A 171 13.54 24.95 -8.47
C GLY A 171 14.14 23.62 -8.05
N VAL A 172 13.36 22.71 -7.44
CA VAL A 172 13.78 21.36 -7.04
C VAL A 172 13.22 20.35 -8.04
N ASP A 173 14.09 19.56 -8.63
CA ASP A 173 13.71 18.39 -9.43
C ASP A 173 13.43 17.20 -8.52
N VAL A 174 12.20 16.67 -8.58
CA VAL A 174 11.76 15.51 -7.81
C VAL A 174 11.62 14.33 -8.76
N PRO A 175 12.53 13.32 -8.71
CA PRO A 175 12.59 12.26 -9.71
C PRO A 175 11.51 11.20 -9.48
N ILE A 176 10.28 11.51 -9.84
CA ILE A 176 9.12 10.61 -9.75
C ILE A 176 8.71 10.18 -11.16
N ILE A 177 8.38 8.89 -11.30
CA ILE A 177 7.69 8.35 -12.47
C ILE A 177 6.32 7.84 -12.02
N ASN A 178 5.28 8.31 -12.68
CA ASN A 178 3.92 7.86 -12.46
C ASN A 178 3.61 6.69 -13.41
N LEU A 179 3.03 5.62 -12.86
CA LEU A 179 2.57 4.45 -13.61
C LEU A 179 1.08 4.22 -13.36
N GLU A 180 0.41 3.58 -14.31
CA GLU A 180 -0.88 2.96 -14.07
C GLU A 180 -0.65 1.66 -13.29
N HIS A 181 -1.41 1.44 -12.25
CA HIS A 181 -1.38 0.21 -11.46
C HIS A 181 -2.78 -0.27 -11.14
N GLN A 182 -3.00 -1.56 -11.34
CA GLN A 182 -4.32 -2.14 -11.20
C GLN A 182 -4.37 -3.18 -10.07
N TYR A 183 -5.52 -3.24 -9.42
CA TYR A 183 -5.93 -4.39 -8.63
C TYR A 183 -7.40 -4.68 -8.89
N LEU A 184 -7.84 -5.89 -8.59
CA LEU A 184 -9.24 -6.27 -8.71
C LEU A 184 -9.79 -6.75 -7.37
N ILE A 185 -11.11 -6.63 -7.24
CA ILE A 185 -11.90 -7.20 -6.16
C ILE A 185 -12.88 -8.19 -6.80
N THR A 186 -12.95 -9.38 -6.21
CA THR A 186 -13.86 -10.42 -6.68
C THR A 186 -15.27 -10.27 -6.10
N GLU A 187 -16.23 -10.95 -6.70
CA GLU A 187 -17.50 -11.24 -6.05
C GLU A 187 -17.28 -12.05 -4.76
N ASN A 188 -18.33 -12.11 -3.94
CA ASN A 188 -18.30 -12.89 -2.70
C ASN A 188 -18.22 -14.39 -2.99
N HIS A 189 -17.47 -15.11 -2.16
CA HIS A 189 -17.40 -16.58 -2.23
C HIS A 189 -17.94 -17.23 -0.95
N PRO A 190 -18.78 -18.26 -1.04
CA PRO A 190 -19.39 -18.90 0.14
C PRO A 190 -18.38 -19.43 1.16
N ALA A 191 -17.27 -20.02 0.70
CA ALA A 191 -16.25 -20.55 1.61
C ALA A 191 -15.55 -19.46 2.45
N LEU A 192 -15.50 -18.19 1.98
CA LEU A 192 -14.98 -17.07 2.77
C LEU A 192 -15.98 -16.64 3.86
N GLN A 193 -17.27 -16.86 3.65
CA GLN A 193 -18.31 -16.57 4.64
C GLN A 193 -18.29 -17.56 5.81
N GLU A 194 -17.81 -18.78 5.57
CA GLU A 194 -17.71 -19.82 6.59
C GLU A 194 -16.50 -19.68 7.51
N LEU A 195 -15.53 -18.82 7.14
CA LEU A 195 -14.39 -18.55 7.99
C LEU A 195 -14.78 -17.76 9.24
N ASN A 196 -14.22 -18.17 10.36
CA ASN A 196 -14.37 -17.47 11.65
C ASN A 196 -13.17 -16.55 11.97
N PHE A 197 -12.27 -16.33 11.00
CA PHE A 197 -11.12 -15.45 11.07
C PHE A 197 -10.89 -14.79 9.72
N GLU A 198 -10.20 -13.67 9.73
CA GLU A 198 -9.77 -12.96 8.51
C GLU A 198 -8.46 -13.57 7.99
N LEU A 199 -8.38 -13.78 6.68
CA LEU A 199 -7.18 -14.34 6.05
C LEU A 199 -6.00 -13.37 6.17
N PRO A 200 -4.78 -13.88 6.43
CA PRO A 200 -3.59 -13.04 6.41
C PRO A 200 -3.37 -12.45 5.02
N VAL A 201 -2.83 -11.22 4.98
CA VAL A 201 -2.39 -10.64 3.71
C VAL A 201 -1.22 -11.44 3.17
N CYS A 202 -1.18 -11.70 1.87
CA CYS A 202 -0.14 -12.49 1.25
C CYS A 202 0.62 -11.68 0.21
N ARG A 203 1.92 -11.92 0.11
CA ARG A 203 2.76 -11.49 -1.02
C ARG A 203 3.46 -12.71 -1.58
N ASP A 204 3.18 -12.99 -2.83
CA ASP A 204 3.65 -14.17 -3.54
C ASP A 204 4.48 -13.75 -4.76
N SER A 205 5.74 -14.18 -4.80
CA SER A 205 6.65 -13.84 -5.88
C SER A 205 6.37 -14.61 -7.17
N TYR A 206 5.74 -15.78 -7.08
CA TYR A 206 5.39 -16.59 -8.26
C TYR A 206 4.36 -15.88 -9.15
N CYS A 207 3.29 -15.39 -8.55
CA CYS A 207 2.29 -14.61 -9.28
C CYS A 207 2.59 -13.11 -9.30
N SER A 208 3.71 -12.68 -8.70
CA SER A 208 4.08 -11.27 -8.58
C SER A 208 2.96 -10.40 -8.01
N SER A 209 2.22 -10.90 -7.02
CA SER A 209 0.99 -10.29 -6.56
C SER A 209 0.94 -10.17 -5.04
N TYR A 210 0.13 -9.21 -4.60
CA TYR A 210 -0.39 -9.18 -3.24
C TYR A 210 -1.85 -9.62 -3.26
N LEU A 211 -2.23 -10.32 -2.19
CA LEU A 211 -3.53 -10.95 -2.03
C LEU A 211 -4.04 -10.65 -0.62
N ARG A 212 -5.32 -10.31 -0.47
CA ARG A 212 -5.99 -10.21 0.83
C ARG A 212 -7.47 -10.48 0.72
N GLN A 213 -8.09 -10.75 1.84
CA GLN A 213 -9.54 -10.76 1.93
C GLN A 213 -10.09 -9.33 1.82
N GLU A 214 -11.23 -9.18 1.13
CA GLU A 214 -11.99 -7.94 1.04
C GLU A 214 -13.46 -8.24 1.31
N GLY A 215 -13.89 -8.03 2.55
CA GLY A 215 -15.20 -8.48 3.01
C GLY A 215 -15.34 -9.99 2.86
N GLN A 216 -16.26 -10.44 2.00
CA GLN A 216 -16.48 -11.85 1.66
C GLN A 216 -15.93 -12.26 0.29
N GLY A 217 -15.11 -11.42 -0.30
CA GLY A 217 -14.38 -11.64 -1.55
C GLY A 217 -12.88 -11.53 -1.33
N LEU A 218 -12.15 -11.43 -2.44
CA LEU A 218 -10.70 -11.34 -2.47
C LEU A 218 -10.27 -10.07 -3.19
N LEU A 219 -9.19 -9.45 -2.73
CA LEU A 219 -8.49 -8.39 -3.43
C LEU A 219 -7.16 -8.92 -3.92
N ILE A 220 -6.89 -8.76 -5.22
CA ILE A 220 -5.70 -9.26 -5.90
C ILE A 220 -5.08 -8.13 -6.70
N GLY A 221 -3.82 -7.81 -6.41
CA GLY A 221 -3.08 -6.75 -7.09
C GLY A 221 -1.73 -7.26 -7.60
N PRO A 222 -1.64 -7.57 -8.89
CA PRO A 222 -0.37 -7.90 -9.51
C PRO A 222 0.56 -6.68 -9.59
N TYR A 223 1.85 -6.88 -9.31
CA TYR A 223 2.90 -5.96 -9.73
C TYR A 223 3.43 -6.44 -11.08
N GLU A 224 3.11 -5.68 -12.12
CA GLU A 224 3.50 -6.05 -13.48
C GLU A 224 5.03 -5.99 -13.63
N THR A 225 5.65 -7.15 -13.82
CA THR A 225 7.09 -7.25 -14.10
C THR A 225 7.42 -6.93 -15.56
N PHE A 226 6.38 -6.81 -16.39
CA PHE A 226 6.43 -6.35 -17.78
C PHE A 226 5.12 -5.65 -18.12
N GLY A 227 5.12 -4.79 -19.13
CA GLY A 227 3.92 -4.09 -19.58
C GLY A 227 3.46 -2.95 -18.65
N ALA A 228 4.29 -2.56 -17.67
CA ALA A 228 4.00 -1.39 -16.85
C ALA A 228 3.81 -0.16 -17.74
N LYS A 229 2.76 0.63 -17.49
CA LYS A 229 2.35 1.74 -18.35
C LYS A 229 2.66 3.08 -17.69
N PRO A 230 3.71 3.79 -18.15
CA PRO A 230 4.01 5.13 -17.67
C PRO A 230 2.89 6.11 -18.03
N TRP A 231 2.67 7.06 -17.13
CA TRP A 231 1.66 8.09 -17.28
C TRP A 231 2.19 9.46 -16.86
N ALA A 232 1.71 10.51 -17.51
CA ALA A 232 2.06 11.90 -17.24
C ALA A 232 3.58 12.18 -17.27
N LEU A 233 4.30 11.62 -18.26
CA LEU A 233 5.75 11.83 -18.41
C LEU A 233 6.13 13.27 -18.72
N ASP A 234 5.23 14.02 -19.35
CA ASP A 234 5.39 15.44 -19.70
C ASP A 234 4.82 16.41 -18.66
N GLY A 235 4.48 15.89 -17.48
CA GLY A 235 3.86 16.63 -16.37
C GLY A 235 2.41 16.25 -16.10
N MET A 236 1.97 16.59 -14.90
CA MET A 236 0.61 16.28 -14.42
C MET A 236 -0.38 17.34 -14.86
N ASP A 237 -1.56 16.89 -15.27
CA ASP A 237 -2.71 17.78 -15.38
C ASP A 237 -3.22 18.10 -13.97
N TRP A 238 -3.23 19.37 -13.60
CA TRP A 238 -3.68 19.84 -12.29
C TRP A 238 -5.16 19.55 -12.02
N ASP A 239 -5.95 19.31 -13.05
CA ASP A 239 -7.36 18.94 -12.94
C ASP A 239 -7.56 17.42 -12.77
N PHE A 240 -6.49 16.62 -12.80
CA PHE A 240 -6.55 15.21 -12.45
C PHE A 240 -6.83 15.04 -10.96
N ASP A 241 -8.10 14.86 -10.63
CA ASP A 241 -8.60 14.69 -9.26
C ASP A 241 -9.32 13.33 -9.16
N ARG A 242 -8.87 12.47 -8.27
CA ARG A 242 -9.51 11.16 -7.98
C ARG A 242 -9.81 10.30 -9.20
N GLY A 243 -9.17 10.61 -10.32
CA GLY A 243 -9.35 9.90 -11.59
C GLY A 243 -8.88 8.45 -11.46
N LEU A 244 -9.62 7.58 -12.13
CA LEU A 244 -9.21 6.21 -12.41
C LEU A 244 -9.09 6.07 -13.93
N PHE A 245 -8.15 5.22 -14.33
CA PHE A 245 -7.99 4.85 -15.73
C PHE A 245 -9.00 3.76 -16.10
N PRO A 246 -9.32 3.58 -17.38
CA PRO A 246 -10.08 2.43 -17.84
C PRO A 246 -9.43 1.11 -17.41
N ASP A 247 -10.24 0.10 -17.21
CA ASP A 247 -9.78 -1.25 -16.92
C ASP A 247 -8.93 -1.79 -18.08
N ASP A 248 -7.84 -2.47 -17.73
CA ASP A 248 -6.93 -3.10 -18.69
C ASP A 248 -6.65 -4.54 -18.24
N LEU A 249 -7.69 -5.37 -18.28
CA LEU A 249 -7.61 -6.76 -17.86
C LEU A 249 -6.65 -7.57 -18.72
N GLU A 250 -6.50 -7.24 -19.99
CA GLU A 250 -5.59 -7.93 -20.93
C GLU A 250 -4.15 -7.89 -20.41
N ARG A 251 -3.73 -6.74 -19.85
CA ARG A 251 -2.42 -6.55 -19.22
C ARG A 251 -2.26 -7.36 -17.94
N LEU A 252 -3.36 -7.59 -17.19
CA LEU A 252 -3.33 -8.35 -15.93
C LEU A 252 -3.37 -9.87 -16.15
N MET A 253 -3.97 -10.35 -17.22
CA MET A 253 -4.24 -11.80 -17.43
C MET A 253 -3.03 -12.70 -17.15
N PRO A 254 -1.80 -12.43 -17.63
CA PRO A 254 -0.67 -13.32 -17.36
C PRO A 254 -0.32 -13.49 -15.89
N PHE A 255 -0.69 -12.52 -15.05
CA PHE A 255 -0.49 -12.56 -13.61
C PHE A 255 -1.68 -13.21 -12.90
N LEU A 256 -2.90 -12.98 -13.40
CA LEU A 256 -4.12 -13.57 -12.86
C LEU A 256 -4.15 -15.09 -13.05
N ASP A 257 -3.67 -15.59 -14.19
CA ASP A 257 -3.54 -17.03 -14.44
C ASP A 257 -2.67 -17.69 -13.35
N ARG A 258 -1.53 -17.08 -13.02
CA ARG A 258 -0.67 -17.56 -11.92
C ARG A 258 -1.34 -17.43 -10.55
N CYS A 259 -2.16 -16.39 -10.33
CA CYS A 259 -2.92 -16.26 -9.11
C CYS A 259 -3.96 -17.36 -8.95
N MET A 260 -4.61 -17.79 -10.04
CA MET A 260 -5.56 -18.92 -10.03
C MET A 260 -4.86 -20.27 -9.76
N GLU A 261 -3.64 -20.47 -10.26
CA GLU A 261 -2.83 -21.65 -9.89
C GLU A 261 -2.46 -21.65 -8.41
N ARG A 262 -2.15 -20.48 -7.85
CA ARG A 262 -1.75 -20.30 -6.46
C ARG A 262 -2.93 -20.36 -5.50
N MET A 263 -4.06 -19.85 -5.92
CA MET A 263 -5.29 -19.76 -5.13
C MET A 263 -6.48 -20.20 -6.01
N PRO A 264 -6.77 -21.51 -6.11
CA PRO A 264 -7.80 -22.05 -7.01
C PRO A 264 -9.19 -21.46 -6.82
N ILE A 265 -9.59 -21.12 -5.59
CA ILE A 265 -10.87 -20.47 -5.28
C ILE A 265 -11.09 -19.18 -6.09
N PHE A 266 -10.01 -18.54 -6.55
CA PHE A 266 -10.11 -17.34 -7.38
C PHE A 266 -10.73 -17.64 -8.76
N SER A 267 -10.58 -18.86 -9.30
CA SER A 267 -11.22 -19.28 -10.55
C SER A 267 -12.72 -19.55 -10.42
N GLU A 268 -13.24 -19.60 -9.20
CA GLU A 268 -14.64 -19.92 -8.91
C GLU A 268 -15.53 -18.69 -8.73
N VAL A 269 -14.94 -17.49 -8.80
CA VAL A 269 -15.63 -16.21 -8.58
C VAL A 269 -15.49 -15.27 -9.75
N GLY A 270 -16.49 -14.41 -9.95
CA GLY A 270 -16.43 -13.31 -10.90
C GLY A 270 -15.62 -12.12 -10.37
N ILE A 271 -15.25 -11.22 -11.28
CA ILE A 271 -14.65 -9.92 -10.95
C ILE A 271 -15.78 -8.94 -10.64
N LYS A 272 -15.79 -8.39 -9.43
CA LYS A 272 -16.75 -7.37 -9.01
C LYS A 272 -16.35 -5.98 -9.51
N THR A 273 -15.07 -5.65 -9.39
CA THR A 273 -14.55 -4.36 -9.84
C THR A 273 -13.04 -4.43 -10.09
N VAL A 274 -12.57 -3.60 -11.00
CA VAL A 274 -11.16 -3.34 -11.22
C VAL A 274 -10.89 -1.88 -10.82
N ILE A 275 -9.80 -1.64 -10.16
CA ILE A 275 -9.32 -0.31 -9.82
C ILE A 275 -8.00 -0.10 -10.55
N ASN A 276 -8.00 0.77 -11.55
CA ASN A 276 -6.79 1.18 -12.26
C ASN A 276 -6.48 2.63 -11.90
N GLY A 277 -5.44 2.84 -11.13
CA GLY A 277 -5.09 4.15 -10.58
C GLY A 277 -3.62 4.50 -10.77
N ALA A 278 -3.29 5.77 -10.51
CA ALA A 278 -1.93 6.24 -10.53
C ALA A 278 -1.14 5.73 -9.31
N ILE A 279 0.06 5.21 -9.54
CA ILE A 279 1.05 4.91 -8.52
C ILE A 279 2.35 5.64 -8.84
N THR A 280 3.01 6.18 -7.82
CA THR A 280 4.29 6.89 -7.97
C THR A 280 5.46 5.97 -7.64
N HIS A 281 6.53 6.07 -8.42
CA HIS A 281 7.79 5.38 -8.17
C HIS A 281 8.93 6.38 -8.09
N THR A 282 9.82 6.19 -7.12
CA THR A 282 11.06 6.94 -6.93
C THR A 282 12.25 6.00 -7.04
N PRO A 283 13.47 6.50 -7.35
CA PRO A 283 14.66 5.66 -7.47
C PRO A 283 15.22 5.16 -6.13
N ASP A 284 14.74 5.68 -5.01
CA ASP A 284 15.22 5.42 -3.64
C ASP A 284 14.20 4.65 -2.76
#